data_f18a909cb29c202ccdce21227eb5443a
#
_entry.id   f18a909cb29c202ccdce21227eb5443a
#
_cell.length_a   1.000
_cell.length_b   1.000
_cell.length_c   1.000
_cell.angle_alpha   90.00
_cell.angle_beta   90.00
_cell.angle_gamma   90.00
#
_symmetry.space_group_name_H-M   'P 1'
#
loop_
_entity.id
_entity.type
_entity.pdbx_description
1 polymer ?
#
loop_
_entity_poly.entity_id
_entity_poly.type
_entity_poly.pdbx_seq_one_letter_code
_entity_poly.pdbx_strand_id
1 'polypeptide(L)'
;MNHQFIAFQTVIPQTYQLSYQIFLPGDYGVEPGRTWPLILSLHSTSARGTNPEEILKADLPATIEAGVEYPFVVVAPLCPAETWWSDFLPALDVLLKEVCDRYSVDQNRVAVTGVSMGAFGVWHLGATYPNRFSALVPISGGGAWFYGFPERARTLAAVPMWIFHGDADPIIPLREAVVLAEEHKAAGANSRLTIIPEGGHDIWKQVYRMPELINWLAEQKRISR
;
A
#
# COMPACT_ATOMS: atom_id res chain seq x y z
N MET A 1 -32.35 -40.01 -7.36
CA MET A 1 -32.45 -38.54 -7.25
C MET A 1 -31.81 -37.93 -8.48
N ASN A 2 -32.52 -37.07 -9.18
CA ASN A 2 -31.97 -36.31 -10.31
C ASN A 2 -31.47 -34.95 -9.80
N HIS A 3 -30.26 -34.56 -10.20
CA HIS A 3 -29.72 -33.24 -9.89
C HIS A 3 -29.32 -32.52 -11.21
N GLN A 4 -29.36 -31.18 -11.19
CA GLN A 4 -28.96 -30.35 -12.31
C GLN A 4 -27.96 -29.30 -11.83
N PHE A 5 -26.98 -28.96 -12.65
CA PHE A 5 -26.13 -27.81 -12.46
C PHE A 5 -26.80 -26.59 -13.13
N ILE A 6 -27.09 -25.58 -12.34
CA ILE A 6 -27.70 -24.33 -12.84
C ILE A 6 -26.73 -23.20 -12.56
N ALA A 7 -26.31 -22.49 -13.59
CA ALA A 7 -25.53 -21.27 -13.45
C ALA A 7 -26.44 -20.10 -13.03
N PHE A 8 -26.06 -19.35 -12.02
CA PHE A 8 -26.71 -18.15 -11.57
C PHE A 8 -25.74 -16.96 -11.65
N GLN A 9 -26.18 -15.86 -12.25
CA GLN A 9 -25.42 -14.62 -12.34
C GLN A 9 -26.29 -13.46 -11.87
N THR A 10 -25.74 -12.59 -11.04
CA THR A 10 -26.40 -11.35 -10.61
C THR A 10 -25.37 -10.24 -10.47
N VAL A 11 -25.83 -9.00 -10.53
CA VAL A 11 -25.06 -7.80 -10.24
C VAL A 11 -25.59 -7.20 -8.95
N ILE A 12 -24.73 -7.07 -7.94
CA ILE A 12 -25.07 -6.43 -6.67
C ILE A 12 -24.33 -5.09 -6.63
N PRO A 13 -25.02 -3.95 -6.74
CA PRO A 13 -24.39 -2.64 -6.63
C PRO A 13 -23.90 -2.43 -5.21
N GLN A 14 -22.66 -1.92 -5.08
CA GLN A 14 -22.05 -1.59 -3.80
C GLN A 14 -21.60 -0.12 -3.79
N THR A 15 -21.95 0.60 -2.74
CA THR A 15 -21.51 1.98 -2.50
C THR A 15 -20.43 1.98 -1.44
N TYR A 16 -19.33 2.68 -1.72
CA TYR A 16 -18.25 2.90 -0.77
C TYR A 16 -18.21 4.36 -0.36
N GLN A 17 -17.93 4.60 0.92
CA GLN A 17 -17.66 5.93 1.46
C GLN A 17 -16.34 5.89 2.21
N LEU A 18 -15.35 6.67 1.77
CA LEU A 18 -14.05 6.80 2.40
C LEU A 18 -13.73 8.29 2.59
N SER A 19 -13.32 8.65 3.81
CA SER A 19 -12.63 9.91 4.07
C SER A 19 -11.14 9.72 3.82
N TYR A 20 -10.43 10.76 3.40
CA TYR A 20 -8.99 10.70 3.23
C TYR A 20 -8.32 12.03 3.55
N GLN A 21 -7.05 11.96 3.94
CA GLN A 21 -6.15 13.11 4.03
C GLN A 21 -5.28 13.15 2.78
N ILE A 22 -4.90 14.37 2.35
CA ILE A 22 -3.96 14.59 1.26
C ILE A 22 -2.84 15.51 1.73
N PHE A 23 -1.61 15.08 1.45
CA PHE A 23 -0.41 15.86 1.71
C PHE A 23 0.22 16.23 0.37
N LEU A 24 0.56 17.49 0.22
CA LEU A 24 1.20 18.02 -0.98
C LEU A 24 2.65 18.39 -0.66
N PRO A 25 3.60 18.16 -1.59
CA PRO A 25 4.97 18.63 -1.43
C PRO A 25 5.05 20.12 -1.15
N GLY A 26 6.06 20.57 -0.42
CA GLY A 26 6.21 22.00 -0.04
C GLY A 26 6.30 22.96 -1.23
N ASP A 27 6.80 22.47 -2.37
CA ASP A 27 6.90 23.23 -3.64
C ASP A 27 5.81 22.85 -4.66
N TYR A 28 4.71 22.21 -4.22
CA TYR A 28 3.58 21.88 -5.07
C TYR A 28 2.95 23.15 -5.67
N GLY A 29 2.81 23.16 -7.01
CA GLY A 29 2.21 24.30 -7.74
C GLY A 29 3.16 25.47 -8.00
N VAL A 30 4.41 25.43 -7.53
CA VAL A 30 5.40 26.48 -7.80
C VAL A 30 5.83 26.47 -9.27
N GLU A 31 6.01 25.29 -9.85
CA GLU A 31 6.41 25.10 -11.26
C GLU A 31 5.19 24.68 -12.10
N PRO A 32 4.71 25.52 -13.04
CA PRO A 32 3.59 25.16 -13.90
C PRO A 32 3.89 23.93 -14.76
N GLY A 33 2.96 22.98 -14.77
CA GLY A 33 3.06 21.76 -15.58
C GLY A 33 3.91 20.66 -14.97
N ARG A 34 4.55 20.87 -13.83
CA ARG A 34 5.25 19.81 -13.09
C ARG A 34 4.24 18.80 -12.56
N THR A 35 4.54 17.51 -12.77
CA THR A 35 3.78 16.38 -12.21
C THR A 35 4.57 15.69 -11.10
N TRP A 36 3.86 15.17 -10.11
CA TRP A 36 4.43 14.60 -8.90
C TRP A 36 4.18 13.11 -8.83
N PRO A 37 5.11 12.32 -8.26
CA PRO A 37 4.79 10.95 -7.90
C PRO A 37 3.75 10.92 -6.77
N LEU A 38 2.98 9.84 -6.70
CA LEU A 38 1.94 9.66 -5.70
C LEU A 38 2.24 8.45 -4.81
N ILE A 39 1.98 8.57 -3.52
CA ILE A 39 1.95 7.47 -2.57
C ILE A 39 0.53 7.31 -2.01
N LEU A 40 -0.05 6.13 -2.15
CA LEU A 40 -1.20 5.69 -1.37
C LEU A 40 -0.68 5.09 -0.05
N SER A 41 -1.06 5.69 1.07
CA SER A 41 -0.68 5.23 2.42
C SER A 41 -1.85 4.54 3.10
N LEU A 42 -1.71 3.24 3.32
CA LEU A 42 -2.71 2.40 3.99
C LEU A 42 -2.31 2.21 5.46
N HIS A 43 -3.08 2.80 6.37
CA HIS A 43 -2.76 2.76 7.80
C HIS A 43 -2.99 1.39 8.44
N SER A 44 -2.35 1.19 9.59
CA SER A 44 -2.53 0.03 10.48
C SER A 44 -3.90 0.06 11.18
N THR A 45 -4.22 -0.99 11.93
CA THR A 45 -5.48 -1.05 12.69
C THR A 45 -5.65 0.06 13.71
N SER A 46 -4.56 0.73 14.13
CA SER A 46 -4.57 1.77 15.16
C SER A 46 -5.38 3.02 14.79
N ALA A 47 -5.46 3.35 13.49
CA ALA A 47 -6.20 4.52 13.02
C ALA A 47 -7.58 4.16 12.42
N ARG A 48 -7.93 2.88 12.40
CA ARG A 48 -9.22 2.40 11.86
C ARG A 48 -10.41 2.98 12.64
N GLY A 49 -11.40 3.52 11.93
CA GLY A 49 -12.53 4.10 12.63
C GLY A 49 -13.35 5.10 11.79
N THR A 50 -13.89 6.11 12.48
CA THR A 50 -14.74 7.16 11.89
C THR A 50 -14.14 8.57 12.01
N ASN A 51 -13.06 8.72 12.80
CA ASN A 51 -12.39 10.01 12.98
C ASN A 51 -11.19 10.14 12.03
N PRO A 52 -11.24 10.99 10.96
CA PRO A 52 -10.16 11.14 10.01
C PRO A 52 -8.89 11.78 10.61
N GLU A 53 -8.96 12.41 11.79
CA GLU A 53 -7.78 12.96 12.47
C GLU A 53 -6.83 11.87 13.00
N GLU A 54 -7.34 10.65 13.22
CA GLU A 54 -6.50 9.54 13.66
C GLU A 54 -5.49 9.11 12.59
N ILE A 55 -5.76 9.40 11.31
CA ILE A 55 -4.80 9.19 10.22
C ILE A 55 -3.50 9.96 10.49
N LEU A 56 -3.58 11.19 10.99
CA LEU A 56 -2.43 12.07 11.22
C LEU A 56 -1.49 11.57 12.32
N LYS A 57 -1.96 10.64 13.15
CA LYS A 57 -1.21 10.05 14.27
C LYS A 57 -0.58 8.69 13.93
N ALA A 58 -0.84 8.19 12.73
CA ALA A 58 -0.45 6.83 12.33
C ALA A 58 0.51 6.83 11.14
N ASP A 59 1.47 5.94 11.21
CA ASP A 59 2.28 5.46 10.08
C ASP A 59 2.96 6.58 9.26
N LEU A 60 2.83 6.61 7.94
CA LEU A 60 3.44 7.64 7.08
C LEU A 60 2.91 9.05 7.37
N PRO A 61 1.59 9.29 7.52
CA PRO A 61 1.07 10.60 7.90
C PRO A 61 1.70 11.16 9.17
N ALA A 62 1.84 10.36 10.23
CA ALA A 62 2.50 10.79 11.48
C ALA A 62 3.97 11.18 11.27
N THR A 63 4.64 10.55 10.32
CA THR A 63 6.03 10.88 9.96
C THR A 63 6.12 12.22 9.24
N ILE A 64 5.16 12.50 8.33
CA ILE A 64 5.06 13.78 7.63
C ILE A 64 4.71 14.91 8.63
N GLU A 65 3.73 14.71 9.51
CA GLU A 65 3.37 15.67 10.56
C GLU A 65 4.56 15.97 11.52
N ALA A 66 5.45 15.00 11.71
CA ALA A 66 6.68 15.18 12.47
C ALA A 66 7.80 15.92 11.69
N GLY A 67 7.51 16.47 10.50
CA GLY A 67 8.40 17.32 9.72
C GLY A 67 9.32 16.58 8.74
N VAL A 68 9.07 15.30 8.45
CA VAL A 68 9.82 14.62 7.38
C VAL A 68 9.23 14.98 6.04
N GLU A 69 10.04 15.56 5.17
CA GLU A 69 9.63 15.98 3.83
C GLU A 69 9.55 14.79 2.88
N TYR A 70 8.44 14.72 2.16
CA TYR A 70 8.20 13.75 1.11
C TYR A 70 7.93 14.47 -0.22
N PRO A 71 8.76 14.26 -1.26
CA PRO A 71 8.55 14.87 -2.58
C PRO A 71 7.47 14.12 -3.38
N PHE A 72 6.32 13.88 -2.75
CA PHE A 72 5.20 13.10 -3.28
C PHE A 72 3.87 13.76 -2.92
N VAL A 73 2.88 13.61 -3.78
CA VAL A 73 1.49 13.70 -3.34
C VAL A 73 1.20 12.45 -2.52
N VAL A 74 0.79 12.59 -1.26
CA VAL A 74 0.43 11.45 -0.42
C VAL A 74 -1.06 11.47 -0.15
N VAL A 75 -1.75 10.39 -0.48
CA VAL A 75 -3.17 10.17 -0.16
C VAL A 75 -3.28 9.08 0.90
N ALA A 76 -3.94 9.40 1.99
CA ALA A 76 -4.11 8.52 3.14
C ALA A 76 -5.61 8.39 3.47
N PRO A 77 -6.29 7.35 2.98
CA PRO A 77 -7.69 7.10 3.29
C PRO A 77 -7.85 6.54 4.71
N LEU A 78 -9.04 6.71 5.27
CA LEU A 78 -9.47 6.11 6.54
C LEU A 78 -10.23 4.81 6.27
N CYS A 79 -9.72 3.71 6.79
CA CYS A 79 -10.43 2.44 6.80
C CYS A 79 -11.52 2.48 7.87
N PRO A 80 -12.80 2.22 7.55
CA PRO A 80 -13.87 2.22 8.52
C PRO A 80 -13.66 1.19 9.64
N ALA A 81 -14.31 1.41 10.79
CA ALA A 81 -14.32 0.47 11.89
C ALA A 81 -14.77 -0.93 11.44
N GLU A 82 -14.25 -1.96 12.08
CA GLU A 82 -14.64 -3.37 11.88
C GLU A 82 -14.39 -3.93 10.45
N THR A 83 -13.66 -3.18 9.58
CA THR A 83 -13.38 -3.57 8.19
C THR A 83 -11.87 -3.71 7.93
N TRP A 84 -11.51 -4.23 6.76
CA TRP A 84 -10.14 -4.40 6.30
C TRP A 84 -9.92 -3.72 4.94
N TRP A 85 -8.67 -3.38 4.60
CA TRP A 85 -8.37 -2.79 3.31
C TRP A 85 -8.77 -3.67 2.12
N SER A 86 -8.80 -5.00 2.31
CA SER A 86 -9.30 -5.94 1.31
C SER A 86 -10.75 -5.72 0.90
N ASP A 87 -11.56 -5.12 1.77
CA ASP A 87 -12.98 -4.85 1.53
C ASP A 87 -13.18 -3.64 0.61
N PHE A 88 -12.13 -2.82 0.44
CA PHE A 88 -12.17 -1.54 -0.27
C PHE A 88 -11.32 -1.48 -1.54
N LEU A 89 -10.81 -2.61 -2.05
CA LEU A 89 -9.91 -2.59 -3.21
C LEU A 89 -10.47 -1.84 -4.43
N PRO A 90 -11.74 -2.01 -4.82
CA PRO A 90 -12.33 -1.23 -5.92
C PRO A 90 -12.43 0.26 -5.59
N ALA A 91 -12.78 0.60 -4.34
CA ALA A 91 -12.88 2.00 -3.90
C ALA A 91 -11.51 2.70 -3.89
N LEU A 92 -10.45 1.98 -3.50
CA LEU A 92 -9.09 2.50 -3.52
C LEU A 92 -8.59 2.78 -4.95
N ASP A 93 -8.94 1.92 -5.93
CA ASP A 93 -8.58 2.18 -7.33
C ASP A 93 -9.31 3.41 -7.89
N VAL A 94 -10.61 3.56 -7.57
CA VAL A 94 -11.40 4.74 -7.95
C VAL A 94 -10.87 6.00 -7.26
N LEU A 95 -10.52 5.94 -5.98
CA LEU A 95 -9.90 7.05 -5.24
C LEU A 95 -8.58 7.48 -5.90
N LEU A 96 -7.72 6.54 -6.25
CA LEU A 96 -6.46 6.83 -6.94
C LEU A 96 -6.70 7.53 -8.28
N LYS A 97 -7.73 7.11 -9.02
CA LYS A 97 -8.09 7.76 -10.28
C LYS A 97 -8.55 9.20 -10.03
N GLU A 98 -9.46 9.42 -9.08
CA GLU A 98 -9.93 10.76 -8.71
C GLU A 98 -8.77 11.69 -8.31
N VAL A 99 -7.85 11.19 -7.47
CA VAL A 99 -6.68 11.97 -7.04
C VAL A 99 -5.77 12.30 -8.24
N CYS A 100 -5.53 11.34 -9.15
CA CYS A 100 -4.73 11.59 -10.35
C CYS A 100 -5.39 12.59 -11.31
N ASP A 101 -6.71 12.62 -11.39
CA ASP A 101 -7.46 13.54 -12.24
C ASP A 101 -7.52 14.95 -11.62
N ARG A 102 -7.49 15.05 -10.28
CA ARG A 102 -7.65 16.30 -9.54
C ARG A 102 -6.33 17.03 -9.25
N TYR A 103 -5.26 16.28 -9.07
CA TYR A 103 -3.93 16.80 -8.72
C TYR A 103 -2.92 16.52 -9.82
N SER A 104 -1.84 17.33 -9.86
CA SER A 104 -0.75 17.17 -10.85
C SER A 104 0.11 15.93 -10.56
N VAL A 105 -0.43 14.75 -10.82
CA VAL A 105 0.21 13.44 -10.55
C VAL A 105 0.75 12.83 -11.84
N ASP A 106 1.98 12.30 -11.80
CA ASP A 106 2.49 11.37 -12.82
C ASP A 106 1.90 9.98 -12.58
N GLN A 107 0.90 9.61 -13.38
CA GLN A 107 0.19 8.33 -13.26
C GLN A 107 1.08 7.09 -13.47
N ASN A 108 2.31 7.27 -13.98
CA ASN A 108 3.31 6.19 -14.08
C ASN A 108 4.17 6.06 -12.82
N ARG A 109 3.99 6.94 -11.83
CA ARG A 109 4.75 6.98 -10.58
C ARG A 109 3.83 6.92 -9.37
N VAL A 110 2.97 5.90 -9.33
CA VAL A 110 2.02 5.65 -8.24
C VAL A 110 2.52 4.46 -7.42
N ALA A 111 2.92 4.72 -6.19
CA ALA A 111 3.34 3.71 -5.22
C ALA A 111 2.29 3.47 -4.15
N VAL A 112 2.33 2.30 -3.51
CA VAL A 112 1.51 1.99 -2.32
C VAL A 112 2.41 1.55 -1.19
N THR A 113 2.16 2.10 0.00
CA THR A 113 2.79 1.65 1.23
C THR A 113 1.74 1.40 2.30
N GLY A 114 2.08 0.59 3.29
CA GLY A 114 1.19 0.35 4.42
C GLY A 114 1.85 -0.46 5.52
N VAL A 115 1.33 -0.30 6.73
CA VAL A 115 1.85 -0.93 7.95
C VAL A 115 0.83 -1.92 8.49
N SER A 116 1.28 -3.11 8.93
CA SER A 116 0.40 -4.10 9.58
C SER A 116 -0.82 -4.43 8.71
N MET A 117 -2.04 -4.09 9.13
CA MET A 117 -3.26 -4.17 8.32
C MET A 117 -3.09 -3.48 6.95
N GLY A 118 -2.40 -2.35 6.91
CA GLY A 118 -2.07 -1.63 5.67
C GLY A 118 -1.15 -2.43 4.77
N ALA A 119 -0.18 -3.17 5.31
CA ALA A 119 0.70 -4.03 4.52
C ALA A 119 -0.06 -5.19 3.87
N PHE A 120 -1.04 -5.79 4.56
CA PHE A 120 -1.97 -6.74 3.93
C PHE A 120 -2.72 -6.07 2.77
N GLY A 121 -3.18 -4.82 2.97
CA GLY A 121 -3.81 -4.02 1.92
C GLY A 121 -2.90 -3.80 0.72
N VAL A 122 -1.61 -3.53 0.93
CA VAL A 122 -0.59 -3.37 -0.15
C VAL A 122 -0.51 -4.63 -1.01
N TRP A 123 -0.39 -5.81 -0.38
CA TRP A 123 -0.34 -7.08 -1.10
C TRP A 123 -1.61 -7.36 -1.89
N HIS A 124 -2.78 -7.18 -1.26
CA HIS A 124 -4.08 -7.44 -1.89
C HIS A 124 -4.37 -6.48 -3.04
N LEU A 125 -4.16 -5.18 -2.82
CA LEU A 125 -4.40 -4.15 -3.83
C LEU A 125 -3.44 -4.32 -5.02
N GLY A 126 -2.16 -4.54 -4.73
CA GLY A 126 -1.15 -4.81 -5.75
C GLY A 126 -1.51 -6.03 -6.60
N ALA A 127 -1.83 -7.17 -5.97
CA ALA A 127 -2.18 -8.40 -6.69
C ALA A 127 -3.51 -8.32 -7.46
N THR A 128 -4.41 -7.42 -7.06
CA THR A 128 -5.67 -7.19 -7.79
C THR A 128 -5.47 -6.27 -8.99
N TYR A 129 -4.58 -5.27 -8.87
CA TYR A 129 -4.30 -4.28 -9.92
C TYR A 129 -2.80 -4.19 -10.24
N PRO A 130 -2.14 -5.28 -10.69
CA PRO A 130 -0.68 -5.35 -10.81
C PRO A 130 -0.09 -4.35 -11.82
N ASN A 131 -0.90 -3.87 -12.75
CA ASN A 131 -0.48 -2.88 -13.75
C ASN A 131 -0.71 -1.42 -13.30
N ARG A 132 -1.14 -1.19 -12.05
CA ARG A 132 -1.47 0.14 -11.55
C ARG A 132 -0.28 0.84 -10.91
N PHE A 133 0.66 0.09 -10.32
CA PHE A 133 1.64 0.60 -9.40
C PHE A 133 3.06 0.58 -9.96
N SER A 134 3.85 1.61 -9.60
CA SER A 134 5.30 1.68 -9.88
C SER A 134 6.13 1.01 -8.79
N ALA A 135 5.61 0.94 -7.56
CA ALA A 135 6.29 0.31 -6.43
C ALA A 135 5.30 -0.07 -5.32
N LEU A 136 5.66 -1.08 -4.53
CA LEU A 136 4.94 -1.51 -3.33
C LEU A 136 5.89 -1.58 -2.14
N VAL A 137 5.45 -1.05 -0.97
CA VAL A 137 6.24 -1.03 0.27
C VAL A 137 5.39 -1.55 1.44
N PRO A 138 5.25 -2.85 1.63
CA PRO A 138 4.62 -3.42 2.82
C PRO A 138 5.59 -3.42 4.01
N ILE A 139 5.12 -2.98 5.19
CA ILE A 139 5.89 -2.87 6.43
C ILE A 139 5.19 -3.62 7.56
N SER A 140 5.91 -4.45 8.29
CA SER A 140 5.41 -5.23 9.45
C SER A 140 4.10 -5.95 9.16
N GLY A 141 3.98 -6.60 8.01
CA GLY A 141 2.79 -7.32 7.61
C GLY A 141 3.10 -8.43 6.63
N GLY A 142 2.08 -9.18 6.31
CA GLY A 142 2.19 -10.34 5.45
C GLY A 142 0.96 -10.47 4.55
N GLY A 143 0.60 -11.66 4.21
CA GLY A 143 -0.54 -11.99 3.35
C GLY A 143 -0.72 -13.49 3.21
N ALA A 144 0.18 -14.28 3.83
CA ALA A 144 0.19 -15.73 3.66
C ALA A 144 -1.07 -16.44 4.16
N TRP A 145 -1.84 -15.77 5.03
CA TRP A 145 -3.06 -16.32 5.62
C TRP A 145 -4.34 -15.96 4.84
N PHE A 146 -4.25 -15.09 3.83
CA PHE A 146 -5.41 -14.58 3.12
C PHE A 146 -5.51 -15.12 1.70
N TYR A 147 -6.72 -15.25 1.23
CA TYR A 147 -7.18 -15.75 -0.07
C TYR A 147 -6.16 -15.76 -1.21
N GLY A 148 -5.60 -16.95 -1.48
CA GLY A 148 -4.70 -17.20 -2.60
C GLY A 148 -3.26 -16.70 -2.39
N PHE A 149 -2.90 -16.23 -1.21
CA PHE A 149 -1.50 -16.04 -0.84
C PHE A 149 -0.95 -17.31 -0.16
N PRO A 150 0.37 -17.60 -0.32
CA PRO A 150 1.37 -16.70 -0.91
C PRO A 150 1.43 -16.68 -2.45
N GLU A 151 0.77 -17.61 -3.15
CA GLU A 151 0.91 -17.81 -4.61
C GLU A 151 0.53 -16.54 -5.41
N ARG A 152 -0.43 -15.75 -4.94
CA ARG A 152 -0.81 -14.48 -5.57
C ARG A 152 0.32 -13.45 -5.60
N ALA A 153 1.34 -13.57 -4.76
CA ALA A 153 2.51 -12.69 -4.82
C ALA A 153 3.23 -12.77 -6.18
N ARG A 154 3.12 -13.90 -6.88
CA ARG A 154 3.69 -14.10 -8.22
C ARG A 154 3.06 -13.19 -9.28
N THR A 155 1.82 -12.77 -9.12
CA THR A 155 1.15 -11.84 -10.06
C THR A 155 1.79 -10.47 -10.07
N LEU A 156 2.59 -10.15 -9.05
CA LEU A 156 3.30 -8.90 -8.87
C LEU A 156 4.71 -8.89 -9.47
N ALA A 157 5.12 -9.92 -10.22
CA ALA A 157 6.49 -10.08 -10.72
C ALA A 157 7.05 -8.86 -11.47
N ALA A 158 6.19 -8.05 -12.09
CA ALA A 158 6.60 -6.84 -12.81
C ALA A 158 6.69 -5.58 -11.92
N VAL A 159 6.26 -5.65 -10.64
CA VAL A 159 6.19 -4.47 -9.75
C VAL A 159 7.36 -4.51 -8.76
N PRO A 160 8.26 -3.53 -8.78
CA PRO A 160 9.32 -3.41 -7.78
C PRO A 160 8.75 -3.37 -6.36
N MET A 161 9.37 -4.11 -5.45
CA MET A 161 8.89 -4.21 -4.08
C MET A 161 10.02 -4.11 -3.07
N TRP A 162 9.82 -3.29 -2.03
CA TRP A 162 10.71 -3.21 -0.90
C TRP A 162 9.94 -3.49 0.40
N ILE A 163 10.18 -4.66 0.95
CA ILE A 163 9.51 -5.22 2.13
C ILE A 163 10.36 -4.92 3.35
N PHE A 164 9.73 -4.50 4.44
CA PHE A 164 10.39 -4.28 5.73
C PHE A 164 9.69 -5.07 6.83
N HIS A 165 10.50 -5.73 7.69
CA HIS A 165 9.96 -6.45 8.84
C HIS A 165 10.97 -6.47 9.99
N GLY A 166 10.47 -6.40 11.23
CA GLY A 166 11.27 -6.56 12.43
C GLY A 166 11.42 -8.06 12.78
N ASP A 167 12.62 -8.50 13.17
CA ASP A 167 12.84 -9.90 13.54
C ASP A 167 12.32 -10.26 14.94
N ALA A 168 12.05 -9.25 15.76
CA ALA A 168 11.43 -9.38 17.08
C ALA A 168 9.96 -8.92 17.11
N ASP A 169 9.26 -8.88 15.94
CA ASP A 169 7.85 -8.51 15.86
C ASP A 169 6.97 -9.54 16.61
N PRO A 170 6.32 -9.12 17.73
CA PRO A 170 5.53 -10.04 18.55
C PRO A 170 4.08 -10.24 18.00
N ILE A 171 3.69 -9.49 16.98
CA ILE A 171 2.32 -9.47 16.44
C ILE A 171 2.24 -10.24 15.13
N ILE A 172 3.08 -9.89 14.17
CA ILE A 172 3.16 -10.56 12.87
C ILE A 172 4.53 -11.22 12.76
N PRO A 173 4.59 -12.55 12.71
CA PRO A 173 5.87 -13.25 12.61
C PRO A 173 6.62 -12.87 11.32
N LEU A 174 7.94 -12.65 11.41
CA LEU A 174 8.82 -12.37 10.26
C LEU A 174 8.60 -13.34 9.09
N ARG A 175 8.30 -14.61 9.39
CA ARG A 175 8.02 -15.65 8.38
C ARG A 175 6.97 -15.20 7.34
N GLU A 176 5.99 -14.40 7.73
CA GLU A 176 4.96 -13.87 6.82
C GLU A 176 5.57 -13.05 5.69
N ALA A 177 6.48 -12.14 6.02
CA ALA A 177 7.18 -11.33 5.04
C ALA A 177 8.17 -12.16 4.19
N VAL A 178 8.86 -13.11 4.82
CA VAL A 178 9.85 -13.98 4.14
C VAL A 178 9.18 -14.82 3.05
N VAL A 179 8.10 -15.54 3.38
CA VAL A 179 7.39 -16.40 2.42
C VAL A 179 6.89 -15.59 1.22
N LEU A 180 6.33 -14.41 1.43
CA LEU A 180 5.84 -13.57 0.34
C LEU A 180 6.99 -13.00 -0.52
N ALA A 181 8.10 -12.61 0.11
CA ALA A 181 9.29 -12.15 -0.61
C ALA A 181 9.89 -13.26 -1.48
N GLU A 182 9.94 -14.49 -0.96
CA GLU A 182 10.43 -15.67 -1.70
C GLU A 182 9.54 -15.99 -2.90
N GLU A 183 8.21 -16.00 -2.73
CA GLU A 183 7.26 -16.24 -3.81
C GLU A 183 7.33 -15.16 -4.89
N HIS A 184 7.43 -13.89 -4.49
CA HIS A 184 7.59 -12.78 -5.42
C HIS A 184 8.90 -12.91 -6.19
N LYS A 185 10.02 -13.20 -5.51
CA LYS A 185 11.34 -13.43 -6.13
C LYS A 185 11.35 -14.65 -7.04
N ALA A 186 10.68 -15.74 -6.65
CA ALA A 186 10.59 -16.95 -7.47
C ALA A 186 9.87 -16.72 -8.81
N ALA A 187 9.03 -15.70 -8.88
CA ALA A 187 8.39 -15.25 -10.13
C ALA A 187 9.29 -14.36 -11.01
N GLY A 188 10.57 -14.18 -10.66
CA GLY A 188 11.51 -13.33 -11.37
C GLY A 188 11.43 -11.84 -11.03
N ALA A 189 10.74 -11.50 -9.95
CA ALA A 189 10.54 -10.12 -9.53
C ALA A 189 11.76 -9.51 -8.84
N ASN A 190 11.86 -8.18 -8.91
CA ASN A 190 12.82 -7.40 -8.13
C ASN A 190 12.29 -7.15 -6.71
N SER A 191 12.50 -8.11 -5.82
CA SER A 191 12.14 -8.04 -4.41
C SER A 191 13.34 -7.66 -3.55
N ARG A 192 13.16 -6.67 -2.69
CA ARG A 192 14.08 -6.36 -1.60
C ARG A 192 13.37 -6.61 -0.27
N LEU A 193 13.95 -7.44 0.60
CA LEU A 193 13.51 -7.62 1.98
C LEU A 193 14.59 -7.07 2.91
N THR A 194 14.22 -6.11 3.73
CA THR A 194 15.07 -5.58 4.80
C THR A 194 14.49 -6.03 6.14
N ILE A 195 15.28 -6.81 6.86
CA ILE A 195 14.97 -7.26 8.22
C ILE A 195 15.63 -6.27 9.18
N ILE A 196 14.86 -5.71 10.10
CA ILE A 196 15.34 -4.80 11.11
C ILE A 196 15.71 -5.61 12.36
N PRO A 197 16.99 -5.69 12.73
CA PRO A 197 17.43 -6.43 13.92
C PRO A 197 16.80 -5.89 15.18
N GLU A 198 16.34 -6.79 16.06
CA GLU A 198 15.62 -6.46 17.30
C GLU A 198 14.37 -5.57 17.09
N GLY A 199 13.95 -5.38 15.84
CA GLY A 199 12.81 -4.56 15.47
C GLY A 199 11.49 -5.23 15.87
N GLY A 200 10.65 -4.48 16.58
CA GLY A 200 9.29 -4.88 16.92
C GLY A 200 8.30 -4.58 15.79
N HIS A 201 7.02 -4.50 16.15
CA HIS A 201 5.95 -4.24 15.17
C HIS A 201 5.94 -2.79 14.64
N ASP A 202 6.53 -1.85 15.38
CA ASP A 202 6.49 -0.41 15.10
C ASP A 202 7.72 0.13 14.35
N ILE A 203 8.43 -0.73 13.61
CA ILE A 203 9.60 -0.36 12.79
C ILE A 203 9.32 0.75 11.78
N TRP A 204 8.05 0.99 11.42
CA TRP A 204 7.64 2.03 10.49
C TRP A 204 8.15 3.42 10.91
N LYS A 205 8.32 3.68 12.21
CA LYS A 205 8.84 4.94 12.75
C LYS A 205 10.24 5.27 12.23
N GLN A 206 11.07 4.25 12.03
CA GLN A 206 12.39 4.42 11.43
C GLN A 206 12.36 4.25 9.91
N VAL A 207 11.58 3.30 9.39
CA VAL A 207 11.53 2.99 7.96
C VAL A 207 11.08 4.19 7.13
N TYR A 208 10.01 4.88 7.54
CA TYR A 208 9.54 6.07 6.84
C TYR A 208 10.46 7.29 6.96
N ARG A 209 11.48 7.24 7.81
CA ARG A 209 12.51 8.28 7.94
C ARG A 209 13.79 7.99 7.15
N MET A 210 13.87 6.82 6.51
CA MET A 210 15.04 6.40 5.74
C MET A 210 15.13 7.19 4.42
N PRO A 211 16.18 8.01 4.19
CA PRO A 211 16.38 8.70 2.93
C PRO A 211 16.46 7.72 1.75
N GLU A 212 17.00 6.53 1.98
CA GLU A 212 17.12 5.48 0.96
C GLU A 212 15.76 5.01 0.46
N LEU A 213 14.75 4.89 1.35
CA LEU A 213 13.39 4.53 0.94
C LEU A 213 12.74 5.66 0.13
N ILE A 214 12.88 6.90 0.59
CA ILE A 214 12.30 8.07 -0.09
C ILE A 214 12.90 8.21 -1.50
N ASN A 215 14.22 8.11 -1.62
CA ASN A 215 14.92 8.17 -2.90
C ASN A 215 14.53 7.01 -3.81
N TRP A 216 14.52 5.78 -3.27
CA TRP A 216 14.12 4.60 -4.04
C TRP A 216 12.69 4.73 -4.58
N LEU A 217 11.73 5.19 -3.77
CA LEU A 217 10.36 5.44 -4.23
C LEU A 217 10.30 6.50 -5.32
N ALA A 218 11.11 7.56 -5.20
CA ALA A 218 11.17 8.65 -6.18
C ALA A 218 11.70 8.20 -7.55
N GLU A 219 12.50 7.16 -7.60
CA GLU A 219 13.07 6.59 -8.83
C GLU A 219 12.13 5.61 -9.55
N GLN A 220 11.13 5.05 -8.83
CA GLN A 220 10.28 4.02 -9.41
C GLN A 220 9.28 4.60 -10.41
N LYS A 221 9.28 4.01 -11.58
CA LYS A 221 8.35 4.35 -12.65
C LYS A 221 7.83 3.08 -13.31
N ARG A 222 6.52 3.03 -13.51
CA ARG A 222 5.88 1.93 -14.22
C ARG A 222 6.34 1.90 -15.68
N ILE A 223 6.77 0.74 -16.14
CA ILE A 223 7.06 0.51 -17.55
C ILE A 223 5.71 0.34 -18.26
N SER A 224 5.37 1.27 -19.15
CA SER A 224 4.18 1.12 -20.02
C SER A 224 4.40 -0.10 -20.91
N ARG A 225 3.51 -1.07 -20.81
CA ARG A 225 3.45 -2.20 -21.73
C ARG A 225 2.51 -1.89 -22.88
#